data_9680646127b38d53e88e9f82328b7185
#
_entry.id   9680646127b38d53e88e9f82328b7185
#
_cell.length_a   1.000
_cell.length_b   1.000
_cell.length_c   1.000
_cell.angle_alpha   90.00
_cell.angle_beta   90.00
_cell.angle_gamma   90.00
#
_symmetry.space_group_name_H-M   'P 1'
#
loop_
_entity.id
_entity.type
_entity.pdbx_description
1 polymer ?
#
loop_
_entity_poly.entity_id
_entity_poly.type
_entity_poly.pdbx_seq_one_letter_code
_entity_poly.pdbx_strand_id
1 'polypeptide(L)'
;MTTLKQAVLGLILLCSIGCSGTGERMSTWMGVEHATLINELGQPHRAYQGQFGLVQSWYRNPDNPGCTDDFIVNSGVVISFASDCGVFGGWGVPKYEP
;
A
#
# COMPACT_ATOMS: atom_id res chain seq x y z
N MET A 1 1.88 32.56 -5.75
CA MET A 1 2.24 31.24 -6.28
C MET A 1 2.92 30.38 -5.24
N THR A 2 3.97 30.87 -4.63
CA THR A 2 4.64 30.13 -3.56
C THR A 2 3.72 29.86 -2.37
N THR A 3 2.84 30.81 -2.06
CA THR A 3 1.88 30.68 -0.96
C THR A 3 0.93 29.51 -1.19
N LEU A 4 0.50 29.32 -2.45
CA LEU A 4 -0.41 28.24 -2.79
C LEU A 4 0.26 26.89 -2.59
N LYS A 5 1.51 26.76 -3.01
CA LYS A 5 2.28 25.53 -2.80
C LYS A 5 2.45 25.22 -1.32
N GLN A 6 2.72 26.22 -0.52
CA GLN A 6 2.87 26.04 0.92
C GLN A 6 1.57 25.58 1.56
N ALA A 7 0.45 26.10 1.11
CA ALA A 7 -0.85 25.68 1.62
C ALA A 7 -1.13 24.22 1.29
N VAL A 8 -0.79 23.81 0.08
CA VAL A 8 -0.97 22.41 -0.34
C VAL A 8 -0.07 21.48 0.47
N LEU A 9 1.19 21.87 0.69
CA LEU A 9 2.10 21.09 1.51
C LEU A 9 1.60 20.96 2.94
N GLY A 10 1.06 22.04 3.50
CA GLY A 10 0.50 22.00 4.83
C GLY A 10 -0.66 21.03 4.93
N LEU A 11 -1.51 21.00 3.92
CA LEU A 11 -2.63 20.07 3.87
C LEU A 11 -2.15 18.62 3.81
N ILE A 12 -1.14 18.34 3.00
CA ILE A 12 -0.56 17.01 2.90
C ILE A 12 0.01 16.57 4.24
N LEU A 13 0.72 17.44 4.93
CA LEU A 13 1.26 17.14 6.24
C LEU A 13 0.18 16.80 7.25
N LEU A 14 -0.91 17.57 7.26
CA LEU A 14 -2.04 17.29 8.13
C LEU A 14 -2.66 15.94 7.82
N CYS A 15 -2.82 15.63 6.55
CA CYS A 15 -3.32 14.33 6.12
C CYS A 15 -2.40 13.21 6.57
N SER A 16 -1.09 13.39 6.45
CA SER A 16 -0.12 12.39 6.89
C SER A 16 -0.23 12.11 8.38
N ILE A 17 -0.40 13.15 9.19
CA ILE A 17 -0.56 12.99 10.62
C ILE A 17 -1.86 12.25 10.94
N GLY A 18 -2.95 12.64 10.29
CA GLY A 18 -4.26 12.04 10.52
C GLY A 18 -4.42 10.66 9.90
N CYS A 19 -3.63 10.34 8.88
CA CYS A 19 -3.75 9.10 8.11
C CYS A 19 -2.61 8.13 8.39
N SER A 20 -1.89 8.32 9.49
CA SER A 20 -0.82 7.39 9.88
C SER A 20 -1.42 6.01 10.13
N GLY A 21 -0.74 4.96 9.66
CA GLY A 21 -1.21 3.60 9.77
C GLY A 21 -1.06 2.85 8.46
N THR A 22 -2.10 2.13 8.07
CA THR A 22 -2.05 1.25 6.90
C THR A 22 -1.67 1.99 5.62
N GLY A 23 -2.33 3.10 5.33
CA GLY A 23 -2.05 3.86 4.12
C GLY A 23 -0.63 4.38 4.07
N GLU A 24 -0.15 4.90 5.20
CA GLU A 24 1.22 5.40 5.28
C GLU A 24 2.23 4.26 5.07
N ARG A 25 2.03 3.13 5.73
CA ARG A 25 2.92 1.99 5.58
C ARG A 25 2.93 1.46 4.15
N MET A 26 1.75 1.33 3.54
CA MET A 26 1.64 0.81 2.19
C MET A 26 2.25 1.77 1.16
N SER A 27 2.16 3.08 1.38
CA SER A 27 2.71 4.06 0.45
C SER A 27 4.23 3.97 0.34
N THR A 28 4.91 3.43 1.34
CA THR A 28 6.36 3.26 1.29
C THR A 28 6.80 2.25 0.23
N TRP A 29 5.88 1.40 -0.24
CA TRP A 29 6.18 0.40 -1.25
C TRP A 29 6.03 0.92 -2.68
N MET A 30 5.57 2.16 -2.86
CA MET A 30 5.41 2.74 -4.20
C MET A 30 6.75 2.79 -4.92
N GLY A 31 6.78 2.28 -6.16
CA GLY A 31 8.00 2.23 -6.95
C GLY A 31 8.95 1.08 -6.62
N VAL A 32 8.63 0.28 -5.62
CA VAL A 32 9.44 -0.87 -5.24
C VAL A 32 9.29 -1.97 -6.30
N GLU A 33 10.37 -2.67 -6.61
CA GLU A 33 10.35 -3.74 -7.58
C GLU A 33 9.49 -4.91 -7.11
N HIS A 34 8.80 -5.55 -8.06
CA HIS A 34 7.94 -6.69 -7.79
C HIS A 34 8.69 -7.81 -7.06
N ALA A 35 9.91 -8.11 -7.49
CA ALA A 35 10.72 -9.15 -6.86
C ALA A 35 10.98 -8.84 -5.38
N THR A 36 11.26 -7.58 -5.07
CA THR A 36 11.48 -7.15 -3.70
C THR A 36 10.19 -7.27 -2.88
N LEU A 37 9.07 -6.87 -3.44
CA LEU A 37 7.77 -7.00 -2.79
C LEU A 37 7.50 -8.45 -2.38
N ILE A 38 7.69 -9.38 -3.30
CA ILE A 38 7.46 -10.80 -3.04
C ILE A 38 8.47 -11.34 -2.02
N ASN A 39 9.73 -10.91 -2.13
CA ASN A 39 10.76 -11.36 -1.21
C ASN A 39 10.48 -10.93 0.24
N GLU A 40 9.94 -9.73 0.41
CA GLU A 40 9.68 -9.19 1.74
C GLU A 40 8.34 -9.65 2.32
N LEU A 41 7.30 -9.71 1.50
CA LEU A 41 5.95 -10.04 1.96
C LEU A 41 5.58 -11.52 1.79
N GLY A 42 6.36 -12.27 1.01
CA GLY A 42 6.00 -13.62 0.62
C GLY A 42 5.01 -13.61 -0.55
N GLN A 43 4.59 -14.80 -0.95
CA GLN A 43 3.63 -14.92 -2.05
C GLN A 43 2.27 -14.38 -1.63
N PRO A 44 1.58 -13.68 -2.54
CA PRO A 44 0.25 -13.20 -2.22
C PRO A 44 -0.74 -14.36 -2.10
N HIS A 45 -1.78 -14.14 -1.31
CA HIS A 45 -2.85 -15.13 -1.16
C HIS A 45 -3.74 -15.19 -2.40
N ARG A 46 -3.80 -14.09 -3.14
CA ARG A 46 -4.56 -14.00 -4.38
C ARG A 46 -3.83 -13.06 -5.34
N ALA A 47 -3.87 -13.39 -6.62
CA ALA A 47 -3.31 -12.55 -7.66
C ALA A 47 -4.16 -12.66 -8.92
N TYR A 48 -4.39 -11.54 -9.60
CA TYR A 48 -5.12 -11.53 -10.87
C TYR A 48 -4.68 -10.33 -11.69
N GLN A 49 -4.85 -10.44 -13.00
CA GLN A 49 -4.55 -9.34 -13.92
C GLN A 49 -5.73 -8.37 -13.93
N GLY A 50 -5.48 -7.17 -13.44
CA GLY A 50 -6.45 -6.11 -13.41
C GLY A 50 -6.28 -5.15 -14.57
N GLN A 51 -7.10 -4.09 -14.57
CA GLN A 51 -7.10 -3.08 -15.63
C GLN A 51 -5.77 -2.33 -15.70
N PHE A 52 -5.15 -2.07 -14.55
CA PHE A 52 -3.95 -1.23 -14.47
C PHE A 52 -2.67 -2.03 -14.21
N GLY A 53 -2.78 -3.34 -14.09
CA GLY A 53 -1.64 -4.20 -13.84
C GLY A 53 -2.00 -5.42 -13.03
N LEU A 54 -0.98 -6.12 -12.55
CA LEU A 54 -1.16 -7.31 -11.74
C LEU A 54 -1.57 -6.90 -10.32
N VAL A 55 -2.76 -7.30 -9.91
CA VAL A 55 -3.26 -7.06 -8.56
C VAL A 55 -2.87 -8.24 -7.70
N GLN A 56 -2.19 -7.96 -6.60
CA GLN A 56 -1.76 -8.98 -5.64
C GLN A 56 -2.30 -8.62 -4.27
N SER A 57 -2.95 -9.58 -3.62
CA SER A 57 -3.66 -9.37 -2.36
C SER A 57 -3.08 -10.25 -1.27
N TRP A 58 -2.85 -9.65 -0.11
CA TRP A 58 -2.43 -10.36 1.09
C TRP A 58 -3.55 -10.26 2.13
N TYR A 59 -3.98 -11.39 2.63
CA TYR A 59 -4.96 -11.45 3.72
C TYR A 59 -4.24 -11.22 5.03
N ARG A 60 -4.82 -10.40 5.89
CA ARG A 60 -4.24 -10.21 7.23
C ARG A 60 -4.41 -11.45 8.10
N ASN A 61 -5.49 -12.17 7.88
CA ASN A 61 -5.73 -13.45 8.53
C ASN A 61 -6.14 -14.46 7.46
N PRO A 62 -5.24 -15.36 7.03
CA PRO A 62 -5.57 -16.34 5.99
C PRO A 62 -6.74 -17.25 6.36
N ASP A 63 -6.96 -17.51 7.65
CA ASP A 63 -8.05 -18.36 8.11
C ASP A 63 -9.39 -17.64 8.09
N ASN A 64 -9.38 -16.31 8.09
CA ASN A 64 -10.58 -15.48 8.05
C ASN A 64 -10.30 -14.22 7.24
N PRO A 65 -10.30 -14.32 5.91
CA PRO A 65 -9.90 -13.22 5.05
C PRO A 65 -10.99 -12.16 4.93
N GLY A 66 -11.32 -11.49 6.03
CA GLY A 66 -12.32 -10.46 6.06
C GLY A 66 -11.90 -9.19 5.32
N CYS A 67 -10.61 -8.94 5.20
CA CYS A 67 -10.08 -7.80 4.48
C CYS A 67 -8.74 -8.14 3.85
N THR A 68 -8.33 -7.32 2.88
CA THR A 68 -7.07 -7.53 2.16
C THR A 68 -6.27 -6.24 2.03
N ASP A 69 -4.97 -6.41 1.94
CA ASP A 69 -4.05 -5.35 1.51
C ASP A 69 -3.61 -5.70 0.08
N ASP A 70 -3.87 -4.79 -0.86
CA ASP A 70 -3.64 -5.02 -2.27
C ASP A 70 -2.54 -4.12 -2.80
N PHE A 71 -1.69 -4.66 -3.66
CA PHE A 71 -0.74 -3.88 -4.44
C PHE A 71 -0.97 -4.14 -5.92
N ILE A 72 -0.83 -3.10 -6.72
CA ILE A 72 -0.91 -3.20 -8.17
C ILE A 72 0.51 -3.02 -8.71
N VAL A 73 0.96 -3.99 -9.47
CA VAL A 73 2.29 -4.02 -10.07
C VAL A 73 2.15 -3.86 -11.58
N ASN A 74 2.88 -2.92 -12.14
CA ASN A 74 2.93 -2.72 -13.58
C ASN A 74 4.38 -2.43 -13.98
N SER A 75 4.81 -3.01 -15.09
CA SER A 75 6.18 -2.88 -15.58
C SER A 75 7.21 -3.23 -14.53
N GLY A 76 6.89 -4.19 -13.68
CA GLY A 76 7.81 -4.73 -12.69
C GLY A 76 7.92 -3.91 -11.40
N VAL A 77 7.11 -2.88 -11.22
CA VAL A 77 7.15 -2.06 -10.01
C VAL A 77 5.75 -1.83 -9.46
N VAL A 78 5.69 -1.55 -8.16
CA VAL A 78 4.45 -1.20 -7.48
C VAL A 78 4.02 0.21 -7.92
N ILE A 79 2.81 0.32 -8.47
CA ILE A 79 2.27 1.60 -8.94
C ILE A 79 1.11 2.10 -8.11
N SER A 80 0.48 1.22 -7.31
CA SER A 80 -0.69 1.61 -6.53
C SER A 80 -0.90 0.62 -5.40
N PHE A 81 -1.69 1.02 -4.43
CA PHE A 81 -2.07 0.16 -3.31
C PHE A 81 -3.49 0.51 -2.87
N ALA A 82 -4.12 -0.43 -2.20
CA ALA A 82 -5.42 -0.24 -1.59
C ALA A 82 -5.57 -1.21 -0.43
N SER A 83 -6.38 -0.85 0.55
CA SER A 83 -6.68 -1.72 1.68
C SER A 83 -8.10 -1.41 2.16
N ASP A 84 -8.87 -2.44 2.41
CA ASP A 84 -10.19 -2.30 3.02
C ASP A 84 -10.18 -2.72 4.49
N CYS A 85 -8.99 -2.91 5.06
CA CYS A 85 -8.83 -3.33 6.45
C CYS A 85 -9.03 -2.20 7.44
N GLY A 86 -8.79 -0.95 7.04
CA GLY A 86 -8.87 0.19 7.92
C GLY A 86 -7.74 0.21 8.95
N VAL A 87 -7.82 1.18 9.86
CA VAL A 87 -6.77 1.39 10.86
C VAL A 87 -6.82 0.37 11.99
N PHE A 88 -7.96 -0.28 12.18
CA PHE A 88 -8.16 -1.25 13.25
C PHE A 88 -8.06 -2.70 12.76
N GLY A 89 -7.59 -2.92 11.57
CA GLY A 89 -7.53 -4.25 10.96
C GLY A 89 -6.43 -5.16 11.48
N GLY A 90 -5.71 -4.76 12.51
CA GLY A 90 -4.62 -5.54 13.07
C GLY A 90 -3.32 -5.43 12.27
N TRP A 91 -2.54 -6.49 12.24
CA TRP A 91 -1.25 -6.51 11.55
C TRP A 91 -1.47 -6.48 10.04
N GLY A 92 -1.03 -5.43 9.42
CA GLY A 92 -1.04 -5.31 7.98
C GLY A 92 0.36 -5.35 7.39
N VAL A 93 0.48 -4.83 6.18
CA VAL A 93 1.77 -4.74 5.50
C VAL A 93 2.69 -3.82 6.30
N PRO A 94 3.93 -4.25 6.59
CA PRO A 94 4.89 -3.40 7.27
C PRO A 94 5.37 -2.27 6.38
N LYS A 95 5.97 -1.26 6.98
CA LYS A 95 6.63 -0.20 6.25
C LYS A 95 7.84 -0.78 5.50
N TYR A 96 8.01 -0.40 4.24
CA TYR A 96 9.19 -0.80 3.48
C TYR A 96 10.39 0.04 3.90
N GLU A 97 11.47 -0.63 4.26
CA GLU A 97 12.73 0.00 4.63
C GLU A 97 13.84 -0.64 3.81
N PRO A 98 14.39 0.10 2.84
CA PRO A 98 15.49 -0.42 2.02
C PRO A 98 16.78 -0.64 2.78
#